data_5c4c13447fe01277d18ef53686a526b1
#
_entry.id   5c4c13447fe01277d18ef53686a526b1
#
_cell.length_a   1.000
_cell.length_b   1.000
_cell.length_c   1.000
_cell.angle_alpha   90.00
_cell.angle_beta   90.00
_cell.angle_gamma   90.00
#
_symmetry.space_group_name_H-M   'P 1'
#
loop_
_entity.id
_entity.type
_entity.pdbx_description
1 polymer ?
#
loop_
_entity_poly.entity_id
_entity_poly.type
_entity_poly.pdbx_seq_one_letter_code
_entity_poly.pdbx_strand_id
1 'polypeptide(L)'
;MYVEQQNILDATNGGLDIILYYYPQARQALETREKRFKIREERTPSASLKQAADGNWLVTDFGDDQVPRNGIQVCAREEGKSFREAIALLAGRYNIGALRQNINKPDVEYRDARSDEEEGSYSFEVNDTISDDELQVLGPKVTRDVCRKYYVFSLRSFTYIKNRKARITRATQNYPIFLFDHQDWKKIYQPLNPEKQYRFSYAGNKPKDYINGLHQLQKAYEDSRNKQMREDPEGREQEKEIEKLPEAVLCSGDRDSLNVAGFGYHVLWLNSETARLTESQYKMIMRCVETLYVLPDIDETGIRSAIRLGLQYLDIRF
;
A
#
# COMPACT_ATOMS: atom_id res chain seq x y z
N MET A 1 23.44 13.70 -6.16
CA MET A 1 22.33 12.72 -6.15
C MET A 1 22.62 11.72 -5.04
N TYR A 2 21.72 11.54 -4.08
CA TYR A 2 21.92 10.60 -2.97
C TYR A 2 21.14 9.32 -3.28
N VAL A 3 21.83 8.21 -3.53
CA VAL A 3 21.24 6.89 -3.68
C VAL A 3 21.43 6.15 -2.35
N GLU A 4 20.35 5.66 -1.75
CA GLU A 4 20.46 4.89 -0.52
C GLU A 4 20.95 3.48 -0.79
N GLN A 5 21.71 2.94 0.13
CA GLN A 5 22.23 1.58 0.11
C GLN A 5 21.12 0.56 -0.21
N GLN A 6 19.97 0.69 0.46
CA GLN A 6 18.88 -0.28 0.35
C GLN A 6 18.30 -0.36 -1.06
N ASN A 7 18.26 0.76 -1.79
CA ASN A 7 17.75 0.73 -3.17
C ASN A 7 18.64 -0.08 -4.12
N ILE A 8 19.95 -0.11 -3.86
CA ILE A 8 20.87 -0.92 -4.64
C ILE A 8 20.67 -2.40 -4.30
N LEU A 9 20.57 -2.72 -3.01
CA LEU A 9 20.36 -4.09 -2.56
C LEU A 9 19.03 -4.64 -3.07
N ASP A 10 17.96 -3.89 -2.96
CA ASP A 10 16.61 -4.29 -3.46
C ASP A 10 16.61 -4.52 -4.98
N ALA A 11 17.28 -3.65 -5.75
CA ALA A 11 17.37 -3.77 -7.20
C ALA A 11 18.30 -4.90 -7.68
N THR A 12 19.06 -5.52 -6.77
CA THR A 12 20.06 -6.54 -7.08
C THR A 12 19.87 -7.82 -6.26
N ASN A 13 18.62 -8.23 -6.04
CA ASN A 13 18.26 -9.43 -5.28
C ASN A 13 18.93 -9.53 -3.91
N GLY A 14 18.86 -8.47 -3.10
CA GLY A 14 19.58 -8.40 -1.81
C GLY A 14 21.09 -8.30 -1.95
N GLY A 15 21.58 -7.77 -3.08
CA GLY A 15 23.02 -7.66 -3.40
C GLY A 15 23.63 -8.91 -4.03
N LEU A 16 22.84 -9.98 -4.27
CA LEU A 16 23.34 -11.22 -4.88
C LEU A 16 23.91 -10.99 -6.27
N ASP A 17 23.20 -10.23 -7.12
CA ASP A 17 23.64 -9.98 -8.51
C ASP A 17 25.00 -9.27 -8.56
N ILE A 18 25.28 -8.40 -7.59
CA ILE A 18 26.58 -7.74 -7.44
C ILE A 18 27.64 -8.76 -7.03
N ILE A 19 27.35 -9.61 -6.05
CA ILE A 19 28.28 -10.68 -5.60
C ILE A 19 28.61 -11.61 -6.77
N LEU A 20 27.61 -12.03 -7.54
CA LEU A 20 27.82 -12.92 -8.70
C LEU A 20 28.57 -12.25 -9.86
N TYR A 21 28.52 -10.93 -9.96
CA TYR A 21 29.29 -10.17 -10.93
C TYR A 21 30.80 -10.23 -10.62
N TYR A 22 31.18 -10.02 -9.35
CA TYR A 22 32.61 -10.05 -8.94
C TYR A 22 33.09 -11.46 -8.67
N TYR A 23 32.25 -12.35 -8.19
CA TYR A 23 32.56 -13.74 -7.87
C TYR A 23 31.61 -14.70 -8.59
N PRO A 24 31.75 -14.91 -9.90
CA PRO A 24 30.85 -15.80 -10.66
C PRO A 24 30.80 -17.22 -10.09
N GLN A 25 31.89 -17.68 -9.46
CA GLN A 25 31.99 -18.99 -8.80
C GLN A 25 31.03 -19.15 -7.61
N ALA A 26 30.61 -18.04 -7.02
CA ALA A 26 29.62 -18.06 -5.94
C ALA A 26 28.28 -18.65 -6.39
N ARG A 27 27.99 -18.73 -7.70
CA ARG A 27 26.80 -19.40 -8.25
C ARG A 27 26.74 -20.87 -7.84
N GLN A 28 27.87 -21.57 -7.81
CA GLN A 28 27.93 -22.96 -7.36
C GLN A 28 27.53 -23.12 -5.90
N ALA A 29 27.81 -22.11 -5.06
CA ALA A 29 27.45 -22.14 -3.66
C ALA A 29 25.93 -21.99 -3.41
N LEU A 30 25.15 -21.50 -4.38
CA LEU A 30 23.70 -21.47 -4.32
C LEU A 30 23.08 -22.87 -4.46
N GLU A 31 23.75 -23.76 -5.20
CA GLU A 31 23.30 -25.10 -5.53
C GLU A 31 23.79 -26.15 -4.50
N THR A 32 24.83 -25.82 -3.71
CA THR A 32 25.40 -26.74 -2.74
C THR A 32 24.90 -26.51 -1.32
N ARG A 33 24.82 -27.59 -0.53
CA ARG A 33 24.40 -27.52 0.88
C ARG A 33 25.39 -26.72 1.74
N GLU A 34 26.66 -26.77 1.42
CA GLU A 34 27.73 -26.11 2.19
C GLU A 34 27.86 -24.62 1.89
N LYS A 35 27.27 -24.15 0.80
CA LYS A 35 27.34 -22.76 0.33
C LYS A 35 28.72 -22.14 0.31
N ARG A 36 29.75 -22.96 -0.05
CA ARG A 36 31.17 -22.56 -0.13
C ARG A 36 31.65 -22.48 -1.57
N PHE A 37 32.56 -21.55 -1.85
CA PHE A 37 33.17 -21.36 -3.16
C PHE A 37 34.60 -20.82 -3.04
N LYS A 38 35.34 -20.80 -4.14
CA LYS A 38 36.70 -20.27 -4.22
C LYS A 38 36.65 -18.86 -4.77
N ILE A 39 37.23 -17.88 -4.07
CA ILE A 39 37.41 -16.51 -4.57
C ILE A 39 38.66 -16.38 -5.41
N ARG A 40 39.69 -17.18 -5.12
CA ARG A 40 41.02 -17.18 -5.75
C ARG A 40 41.44 -18.61 -6.11
N GLU A 41 42.59 -18.74 -6.76
CA GLU A 41 43.20 -20.06 -6.97
C GLU A 41 43.68 -20.64 -5.64
N GLU A 42 42.91 -21.53 -5.07
CA GLU A 42 43.14 -22.15 -3.78
C GLU A 42 42.72 -23.63 -3.80
N ARG A 43 43.33 -24.44 -2.93
CA ARG A 43 43.10 -25.89 -2.90
C ARG A 43 41.66 -26.21 -2.39
N THR A 44 41.23 -25.52 -1.36
CA THR A 44 39.92 -25.70 -0.71
C THR A 44 39.12 -24.42 -0.76
N PRO A 45 37.77 -24.50 -0.94
CA PRO A 45 36.91 -23.31 -0.91
C PRO A 45 36.99 -22.59 0.43
N SER A 46 37.44 -21.33 0.41
CA SER A 46 37.62 -20.49 1.60
C SER A 46 36.53 -19.43 1.79
N ALA A 47 35.66 -19.25 0.84
CA ALA A 47 34.57 -18.29 0.96
C ALA A 47 33.23 -18.96 1.16
N SER A 48 32.34 -18.29 1.88
CA SER A 48 30.93 -18.71 2.04
C SER A 48 29.97 -17.64 1.57
N LEU A 49 28.80 -18.08 1.08
CA LEU A 49 27.67 -17.24 0.70
C LEU A 49 26.48 -17.55 1.61
N LYS A 50 25.95 -16.53 2.28
CA LYS A 50 24.84 -16.68 3.22
C LYS A 50 23.82 -15.55 3.02
N GLN A 51 22.54 -15.88 3.09
CA GLN A 51 21.49 -14.88 3.17
C GLN A 51 21.21 -14.53 4.64
N ALA A 52 21.22 -13.25 4.96
CA ALA A 52 20.89 -12.73 6.28
C ALA A 52 19.36 -12.67 6.49
N ALA A 53 18.92 -12.45 7.74
CA ALA A 53 17.50 -12.41 8.08
C ALA A 53 16.73 -11.25 7.41
N ASP A 54 17.43 -10.19 7.02
CA ASP A 54 16.87 -9.04 6.28
C ASP A 54 16.76 -9.28 4.77
N GLY A 55 17.09 -10.50 4.29
CA GLY A 55 17.05 -10.88 2.88
C GLY A 55 18.32 -10.52 2.09
N ASN A 56 19.27 -9.81 2.66
CA ASN A 56 20.51 -9.43 2.01
C ASN A 56 21.52 -10.58 1.97
N TRP A 57 22.29 -10.67 0.89
CA TRP A 57 23.34 -11.67 0.74
C TRP A 57 24.69 -11.17 1.23
N LEU A 58 25.39 -12.02 1.94
CA LEU A 58 26.70 -11.76 2.52
C LEU A 58 27.72 -12.78 2.02
N VAL A 59 28.91 -12.30 1.67
CA VAL A 59 30.09 -13.12 1.42
C VAL A 59 31.06 -12.96 2.58
N THR A 60 31.57 -14.08 3.07
CA THR A 60 32.66 -14.12 4.08
C THR A 60 33.81 -14.88 3.51
N ASP A 61 34.97 -14.26 3.42
CA ASP A 61 36.26 -14.90 2.99
C ASP A 61 37.06 -15.31 4.23
N PHE A 62 37.01 -16.60 4.54
CA PHE A 62 37.78 -17.17 5.68
C PHE A 62 39.28 -17.30 5.42
N GLY A 63 39.71 -17.13 4.17
CA GLY A 63 41.15 -17.14 3.80
C GLY A 63 41.78 -15.76 3.87
N ASP A 64 41.02 -14.73 4.26
CA ASP A 64 41.50 -13.36 4.42
C ASP A 64 41.08 -12.80 5.79
N ASP A 65 40.26 -11.74 5.82
CA ASP A 65 39.92 -11.01 7.05
C ASP A 65 38.66 -11.54 7.78
N GLN A 66 37.95 -12.48 7.20
CA GLN A 66 36.75 -13.12 7.74
C GLN A 66 35.59 -12.15 7.98
N VAL A 67 35.60 -10.97 7.38
CA VAL A 67 34.56 -9.96 7.52
C VAL A 67 33.42 -10.24 6.55
N PRO A 68 32.17 -10.43 7.01
CA PRO A 68 31.00 -10.55 6.14
C PRO A 68 30.77 -9.26 5.35
N ARG A 69 30.61 -9.36 4.04
CA ARG A 69 30.38 -8.23 3.14
C ARG A 69 29.14 -8.41 2.30
N ASN A 70 28.30 -7.39 2.25
CA ASN A 70 27.20 -7.34 1.27
C ASN A 70 27.72 -6.98 -0.13
N GLY A 71 26.85 -7.05 -1.15
CA GLY A 71 27.24 -6.78 -2.52
C GLY A 71 27.90 -5.41 -2.73
N ILE A 72 27.46 -4.36 -2.02
CA ILE A 72 28.07 -3.02 -2.13
C ILE A 72 29.49 -2.99 -1.55
N GLN A 73 29.68 -3.65 -0.43
CA GLN A 73 31.00 -3.77 0.21
C GLN A 73 31.95 -4.62 -0.61
N VAL A 74 31.45 -5.66 -1.30
CA VAL A 74 32.23 -6.43 -2.28
C VAL A 74 32.64 -5.52 -3.42
N CYS A 75 31.75 -4.76 -4.02
CA CYS A 75 32.08 -3.78 -5.06
C CYS A 75 33.14 -2.78 -4.59
N ALA A 76 32.98 -2.20 -3.40
CA ALA A 76 33.93 -1.24 -2.83
C ALA A 76 35.34 -1.83 -2.74
N ARG A 77 35.45 -3.07 -2.29
CA ARG A 77 36.73 -3.80 -2.15
C ARG A 77 37.36 -4.09 -3.50
N GLU A 78 36.61 -4.70 -4.40
CA GLU A 78 37.15 -5.16 -5.70
C GLU A 78 37.52 -3.98 -6.62
N GLU A 79 36.83 -2.86 -6.51
CA GLU A 79 37.11 -1.65 -7.28
C GLU A 79 38.08 -0.69 -6.57
N GLY A 80 38.53 -1.03 -5.36
CA GLY A 80 39.43 -0.16 -4.56
C GLY A 80 38.79 1.20 -4.24
N LYS A 81 37.49 1.23 -4.03
CA LYS A 81 36.68 2.44 -3.84
C LYS A 81 36.16 2.56 -2.41
N SER A 82 35.87 3.79 -1.99
CA SER A 82 35.12 4.00 -0.77
C SER A 82 33.68 3.47 -0.95
N PHE A 83 33.00 3.19 0.16
CA PHE A 83 31.63 2.71 0.16
C PHE A 83 30.68 3.65 -0.61
N ARG A 84 30.88 4.96 -0.50
CA ARG A 84 30.10 5.97 -1.20
C ARG A 84 30.33 5.97 -2.71
N GLU A 85 31.56 5.77 -3.14
CA GLU A 85 31.92 5.65 -4.55
C GLU A 85 31.38 4.36 -5.16
N ALA A 86 31.39 3.25 -4.40
CA ALA A 86 30.78 2.00 -4.81
C ALA A 86 29.25 2.14 -5.01
N ILE A 87 28.56 2.85 -4.13
CA ILE A 87 27.16 3.20 -4.31
C ILE A 87 26.93 3.97 -5.62
N ALA A 88 27.75 4.98 -5.90
CA ALA A 88 27.63 5.76 -7.13
C ALA A 88 27.91 4.92 -8.39
N LEU A 89 28.91 4.05 -8.34
CA LEU A 89 29.27 3.13 -9.43
C LEU A 89 28.14 2.13 -9.72
N LEU A 90 27.60 1.50 -8.67
CA LEU A 90 26.51 0.52 -8.78
C LEU A 90 25.21 1.18 -9.22
N ALA A 91 24.92 2.38 -8.73
CA ALA A 91 23.79 3.16 -9.18
C ALA A 91 23.84 3.43 -10.69
N GLY A 92 25.03 3.75 -11.23
CA GLY A 92 25.25 3.89 -12.67
C GLY A 92 25.13 2.55 -13.42
N ARG A 93 25.77 1.49 -12.92
CA ARG A 93 25.79 0.15 -13.55
C ARG A 93 24.41 -0.47 -13.68
N TYR A 94 23.60 -0.37 -12.64
CA TYR A 94 22.24 -0.92 -12.59
C TYR A 94 21.16 0.10 -12.95
N ASN A 95 21.54 1.26 -13.43
CA ASN A 95 20.63 2.35 -13.84
C ASN A 95 19.68 2.83 -12.71
N ILE A 96 20.06 2.61 -11.45
CA ILE A 96 19.24 2.88 -10.27
C ILE A 96 19.00 4.39 -10.11
N GLY A 97 19.95 5.22 -10.53
CA GLY A 97 19.79 6.67 -10.55
C GLY A 97 18.90 7.20 -11.69
N ALA A 98 18.88 6.54 -12.84
CA ALA A 98 17.99 6.88 -13.94
C ALA A 98 16.53 6.51 -13.63
N LEU A 99 16.31 5.40 -12.93
CA LEU A 99 15.00 5.04 -12.36
C LEU A 99 14.51 6.06 -11.33
N ARG A 100 15.41 6.77 -10.62
CA ARG A 100 15.06 7.83 -9.67
C ARG A 100 14.93 9.23 -10.27
N GLN A 101 15.36 9.49 -11.49
CA GLN A 101 14.99 10.72 -12.20
C GLN A 101 13.49 10.72 -12.59
N ASN A 102 12.86 9.55 -12.60
CA ASN A 102 11.41 9.34 -12.66
C ASN A 102 10.79 9.01 -11.30
N ILE A 103 11.41 9.40 -10.17
CA ILE A 103 10.72 9.28 -8.89
C ILE A 103 9.53 10.22 -8.96
N ASN A 104 8.41 9.59 -8.99
CA ASN A 104 7.09 10.12 -8.82
C ASN A 104 7.08 10.97 -7.54
N LYS A 105 7.31 12.24 -7.69
CA LYS A 105 7.21 13.22 -6.60
C LYS A 105 6.10 14.18 -6.94
N PRO A 106 5.31 14.59 -5.96
CA PRO A 106 4.41 15.70 -6.15
C PRO A 106 5.21 16.97 -6.42
N ASP A 107 4.63 17.88 -7.15
CA ASP A 107 5.13 19.25 -7.21
C ASP A 107 4.71 19.97 -5.92
N VAL A 108 5.67 20.53 -5.19
CA VAL A 108 5.43 21.18 -3.90
C VAL A 108 5.89 22.61 -3.92
N GLU A 109 4.94 23.53 -3.71
CA GLU A 109 5.15 24.96 -3.60
C GLU A 109 4.80 25.46 -2.20
N TYR A 110 5.53 26.50 -1.74
CA TYR A 110 5.24 27.19 -0.49
C TYR A 110 5.01 28.67 -0.77
N ARG A 111 3.97 29.22 -0.17
CA ARG A 111 3.68 30.65 -0.15
C ARG A 111 3.20 31.10 1.23
N ASP A 112 3.12 32.38 1.47
CA ASP A 112 2.47 32.89 2.66
C ASP A 112 0.96 32.60 2.62
N ALA A 113 0.37 32.29 3.76
CA ALA A 113 -1.07 32.11 3.87
C ALA A 113 -1.79 33.45 3.62
N ARG A 114 -2.93 33.39 2.94
CA ARG A 114 -3.82 34.53 2.73
C ARG A 114 -4.58 34.83 4.03
N SER A 115 -5.14 36.04 4.10
CA SER A 115 -5.88 36.49 5.28
C SER A 115 -7.17 35.72 5.56
N ASP A 116 -7.72 35.07 4.53
CA ASP A 116 -8.93 34.22 4.57
C ASP A 116 -8.63 32.72 4.80
N GLU A 117 -7.35 32.34 4.85
CA GLU A 117 -6.93 30.96 5.08
C GLU A 117 -6.64 30.70 6.56
N GLU A 118 -7.34 29.74 7.17
CA GLU A 118 -7.23 29.40 8.58
C GLU A 118 -6.09 28.39 8.84
N GLU A 119 -5.44 28.54 9.99
CA GLU A 119 -4.40 27.60 10.45
C GLU A 119 -4.96 26.18 10.61
N GLY A 120 -4.25 25.18 10.06
CA GLY A 120 -4.68 23.80 10.09
C GLY A 120 -5.72 23.42 9.02
N SER A 121 -6.17 24.39 8.21
CA SER A 121 -7.18 24.14 7.16
C SER A 121 -6.57 23.44 5.94
N TYR A 122 -7.44 22.73 5.21
CA TYR A 122 -7.15 22.11 3.92
C TYR A 122 -8.08 22.68 2.84
N SER A 123 -7.55 22.86 1.64
CA SER A 123 -8.34 23.08 0.44
C SER A 123 -7.93 22.11 -0.65
N PHE A 124 -8.87 21.76 -1.57
CA PHE A 124 -8.70 20.71 -2.56
C PHE A 124 -9.11 21.21 -3.94
N GLU A 125 -8.29 20.91 -4.95
CA GLU A 125 -8.63 21.06 -6.36
C GLU A 125 -8.80 19.67 -6.96
N VAL A 126 -10.03 19.33 -7.28
CA VAL A 126 -10.40 18.02 -7.83
C VAL A 126 -10.32 18.05 -9.35
N ASN A 127 -9.86 16.98 -9.98
CA ASN A 127 -9.98 16.78 -11.41
C ASN A 127 -11.41 16.40 -11.81
N ASP A 128 -11.85 16.77 -13.00
CA ASP A 128 -13.20 16.45 -13.48
C ASP A 128 -13.43 14.94 -13.61
N THR A 129 -12.38 14.19 -13.92
CA THR A 129 -12.42 12.73 -14.07
C THR A 129 -11.12 12.11 -13.57
N ILE A 130 -11.19 10.82 -13.23
CA ILE A 130 -10.00 9.97 -12.97
C ILE A 130 -9.54 9.39 -14.32
N SER A 131 -8.27 9.56 -14.65
CA SER A 131 -7.67 9.01 -15.88
C SER A 131 -7.48 7.49 -15.79
N ASP A 132 -7.28 6.82 -16.93
CA ASP A 132 -7.04 5.37 -16.96
C ASP A 132 -5.73 4.97 -16.26
N ASP A 133 -4.68 5.81 -16.38
CA ASP A 133 -3.42 5.60 -15.68
C ASP A 133 -3.59 5.68 -14.16
N GLU A 134 -4.39 6.63 -13.67
CA GLU A 134 -4.73 6.76 -12.25
C GLU A 134 -5.55 5.57 -11.74
N LEU A 135 -6.50 5.07 -12.53
CA LEU A 135 -7.26 3.87 -12.19
C LEU A 135 -6.34 2.66 -12.04
N GLN A 136 -5.34 2.50 -12.92
CA GLN A 136 -4.34 1.41 -12.81
C GLN A 136 -3.53 1.50 -11.50
N VAL A 137 -3.23 2.70 -11.02
CA VAL A 137 -2.54 2.90 -9.74
C VAL A 137 -3.42 2.46 -8.56
N LEU A 138 -4.73 2.70 -8.63
CA LEU A 138 -5.69 2.21 -7.63
C LEU A 138 -5.88 0.69 -7.71
N GLY A 139 -5.84 0.12 -8.93
CA GLY A 139 -5.86 -1.31 -9.13
C GLY A 139 -6.57 -1.75 -10.41
N PRO A 140 -6.29 -2.97 -10.89
CA PRO A 140 -6.70 -3.43 -12.22
C PRO A 140 -8.21 -3.62 -12.39
N LYS A 141 -8.97 -3.68 -11.30
CA LYS A 141 -10.43 -3.84 -11.31
C LYS A 141 -11.19 -2.56 -10.92
N VAL A 142 -10.45 -1.52 -10.54
CA VAL A 142 -11.06 -0.23 -10.17
C VAL A 142 -11.56 0.48 -11.43
N THR A 143 -12.82 0.90 -11.38
CA THR A 143 -13.48 1.64 -12.46
C THR A 143 -13.90 3.02 -11.97
N ARG A 144 -14.22 3.94 -12.91
CA ARG A 144 -14.76 5.26 -12.56
C ARG A 144 -16.07 5.15 -11.78
N ASP A 145 -16.89 4.13 -12.07
CA ASP A 145 -18.15 3.91 -11.36
C ASP A 145 -17.93 3.44 -9.92
N VAL A 146 -16.94 2.58 -9.70
CA VAL A 146 -16.49 2.21 -8.34
C VAL A 146 -16.00 3.45 -7.60
N CYS A 147 -15.14 4.25 -8.21
CA CYS A 147 -14.66 5.48 -7.59
C CYS A 147 -15.81 6.44 -7.24
N ARG A 148 -16.76 6.63 -8.15
CA ARG A 148 -17.96 7.45 -7.90
C ARG A 148 -18.80 6.89 -6.75
N LYS A 149 -19.04 5.57 -6.72
CA LYS A 149 -19.81 4.90 -5.67
C LYS A 149 -19.21 5.11 -4.28
N TYR A 150 -17.87 5.09 -4.18
CA TYR A 150 -17.15 5.21 -2.90
C TYR A 150 -16.55 6.60 -2.66
N TYR A 151 -16.98 7.62 -3.44
CA TYR A 151 -16.56 9.03 -3.32
C TYR A 151 -15.04 9.20 -3.38
N VAL A 152 -14.41 8.50 -4.32
CA VAL A 152 -12.99 8.63 -4.61
C VAL A 152 -12.80 9.57 -5.79
N PHE A 153 -11.95 10.58 -5.62
CA PHE A 153 -11.67 11.59 -6.61
C PHE A 153 -10.16 11.67 -6.89
N SER A 154 -9.79 12.05 -8.10
CA SER A 154 -8.42 12.45 -8.41
C SER A 154 -8.23 13.91 -8.02
N LEU A 155 -7.12 14.22 -7.36
CA LEU A 155 -6.76 15.59 -7.00
C LEU A 155 -5.75 16.16 -8.01
N ARG A 156 -6.01 17.38 -8.46
CA ARG A 156 -5.02 18.22 -9.12
C ARG A 156 -4.02 18.74 -8.10
N SER A 157 -4.53 19.23 -6.97
CA SER A 157 -3.72 19.71 -5.87
C SER A 157 -4.48 19.66 -4.54
N PHE A 158 -3.72 19.75 -3.45
CA PHE A 158 -4.26 20.13 -2.16
C PHE A 158 -3.34 21.13 -1.47
N THR A 159 -3.92 22.04 -0.68
CA THR A 159 -3.19 23.04 0.10
C THR A 159 -3.42 22.78 1.58
N TYR A 160 -2.37 22.84 2.37
CA TYR A 160 -2.42 22.76 3.84
C TYR A 160 -1.78 24.00 4.44
N ILE A 161 -2.47 24.62 5.37
CA ILE A 161 -2.01 25.83 6.05
C ILE A 161 -1.36 25.47 7.40
N LYS A 162 -0.10 25.85 7.58
CA LYS A 162 0.64 25.65 8.82
C LYS A 162 1.65 26.76 9.05
N ASN A 163 1.69 27.30 10.28
CA ASN A 163 2.61 28.38 10.67
C ASN A 163 2.52 29.59 9.73
N ARG A 164 1.31 29.99 9.34
CA ARG A 164 1.03 31.06 8.38
C ARG A 164 1.64 30.84 6.99
N LYS A 165 1.94 29.60 6.67
CA LYS A 165 2.42 29.21 5.32
C LYS A 165 1.47 28.20 4.70
N ALA A 166 1.20 28.38 3.44
CA ALA A 166 0.47 27.43 2.63
C ALA A 166 1.47 26.49 1.93
N ARG A 167 1.33 25.20 2.16
CA ARG A 167 2.00 24.15 1.39
C ARG A 167 1.04 23.63 0.36
N ILE A 168 1.31 23.88 -0.90
CA ILE A 168 0.55 23.41 -2.06
C ILE A 168 1.24 22.16 -2.58
N THR A 169 0.52 21.06 -2.65
CA THR A 169 1.03 19.78 -3.17
C THR A 169 0.22 19.42 -4.40
N ARG A 170 0.84 19.38 -5.58
CA ARG A 170 0.20 19.08 -6.86
C ARG A 170 0.52 17.66 -7.29
N ALA A 171 -0.48 16.98 -7.81
CA ALA A 171 -0.28 15.72 -8.51
C ALA A 171 0.53 15.98 -9.80
N THR A 172 1.27 14.96 -10.22
CA THR A 172 1.94 14.92 -11.52
C THR A 172 1.50 13.68 -12.27
N GLN A 173 1.78 13.61 -13.57
CA GLN A 173 1.45 12.42 -14.37
C GLN A 173 1.95 11.11 -13.72
N ASN A 174 3.11 11.17 -13.07
CA ASN A 174 3.73 10.02 -12.44
C ASN A 174 3.52 9.96 -10.92
N TYR A 175 2.75 10.88 -10.35
CA TYR A 175 2.45 10.93 -8.91
C TYR A 175 0.99 11.35 -8.70
N PRO A 176 0.05 10.44 -8.92
CA PRO A 176 -1.35 10.71 -8.68
C PRO A 176 -1.64 10.84 -7.18
N ILE A 177 -2.60 11.69 -6.88
CA ILE A 177 -3.09 11.94 -5.53
C ILE A 177 -4.61 11.75 -5.56
N PHE A 178 -5.12 11.01 -4.58
CA PHE A 178 -6.55 10.72 -4.49
C PHE A 178 -7.17 11.29 -3.22
N LEU A 179 -8.42 11.64 -3.30
CA LEU A 179 -9.26 12.08 -2.20
C LEU A 179 -10.38 11.07 -1.99
N PHE A 180 -10.49 10.54 -0.78
CA PHE A 180 -11.69 9.84 -0.32
C PHE A 180 -12.52 10.85 0.47
N ASP A 181 -13.69 11.22 -0.05
CA ASP A 181 -14.55 12.23 0.55
C ASP A 181 -15.62 11.56 1.42
N HIS A 182 -15.51 11.76 2.71
CA HIS A 182 -16.46 11.24 3.72
C HIS A 182 -17.34 12.35 4.30
N GLN A 183 -17.55 13.45 3.55
CA GLN A 183 -18.31 14.64 3.94
C GLN A 183 -17.63 15.44 5.06
N ASP A 184 -17.76 15.01 6.33
CA ASP A 184 -17.23 15.71 7.50
C ASP A 184 -15.69 15.61 7.63
N TRP A 185 -15.10 14.64 7.00
CA TRP A 185 -13.66 14.43 6.97
C TRP A 185 -13.23 13.85 5.62
N LYS A 186 -11.96 14.04 5.29
CA LYS A 186 -11.41 13.59 4.01
C LYS A 186 -10.10 12.86 4.24
N LYS A 187 -9.85 11.84 3.42
CA LYS A 187 -8.57 11.12 3.39
C LYS A 187 -7.86 11.45 2.10
N ILE A 188 -6.66 11.99 2.22
CA ILE A 188 -5.76 12.23 1.10
C ILE A 188 -4.87 11.00 0.96
N TYR A 189 -4.84 10.40 -0.22
CA TYR A 189 -4.07 9.19 -0.49
C TYR A 189 -3.03 9.44 -1.57
N GLN A 190 -1.77 9.20 -1.22
CA GLN A 190 -0.59 9.35 -2.08
C GLN A 190 0.07 7.97 -2.24
N PRO A 191 -0.45 7.08 -3.10
CA PRO A 191 -0.03 5.66 -3.18
C PRO A 191 1.46 5.49 -3.47
N LEU A 192 2.05 6.41 -4.22
CA LEU A 192 3.44 6.36 -4.66
C LEU A 192 4.40 7.12 -3.74
N ASN A 193 3.94 7.60 -2.58
CA ASN A 193 4.85 8.23 -1.62
C ASN A 193 5.84 7.16 -1.10
N PRO A 194 7.16 7.40 -1.24
CA PRO A 194 8.18 6.45 -0.79
C PRO A 194 8.15 6.22 0.72
N GLU A 195 7.75 7.25 1.49
CA GLU A 195 7.62 7.16 2.93
C GLU A 195 6.21 6.69 3.28
N LYS A 196 6.08 5.42 3.70
CA LYS A 196 4.78 4.78 4.01
C LYS A 196 3.91 5.59 4.95
N GLN A 197 4.51 6.24 5.96
CA GLN A 197 3.81 7.07 6.94
C GLN A 197 3.12 8.31 6.35
N TYR A 198 3.57 8.79 5.19
CA TYR A 198 3.00 9.95 4.51
C TYR A 198 2.10 9.59 3.33
N ARG A 199 1.84 8.29 3.10
CA ARG A 199 0.89 7.86 2.07
C ARG A 199 -0.53 8.31 2.36
N PHE A 200 -0.85 8.52 3.64
CA PHE A 200 -2.16 8.96 4.07
C PHE A 200 -2.06 10.21 4.93
N SER A 201 -2.94 11.17 4.67
CA SER A 201 -3.21 12.28 5.57
C SER A 201 -4.72 12.51 5.65
N TYR A 202 -5.15 13.21 6.68
CA TYR A 202 -6.57 13.39 6.98
C TYR A 202 -6.86 14.86 7.17
N ALA A 203 -7.98 15.33 6.65
CA ALA A 203 -8.55 16.65 6.86
C ALA A 203 -9.91 16.51 7.53
N GLY A 204 -10.20 17.36 8.51
CA GLY A 204 -11.43 17.29 9.31
C GLY A 204 -11.37 16.30 10.47
N ASN A 205 -12.51 16.08 11.11
CA ASN A 205 -12.64 15.27 12.32
C ASN A 205 -12.98 13.81 11.97
N LYS A 206 -11.94 12.99 11.69
CA LYS A 206 -12.13 11.58 11.41
C LYS A 206 -12.62 10.82 12.65
N PRO A 207 -13.80 10.18 12.63
CA PRO A 207 -14.28 9.33 13.71
C PRO A 207 -13.37 8.11 13.91
N LYS A 208 -13.17 7.70 15.16
CA LYS A 208 -12.37 6.50 15.48
C LYS A 208 -13.03 5.22 14.96
N ASP A 209 -14.34 5.16 15.01
CA ASP A 209 -15.14 3.96 14.72
C ASP A 209 -15.82 4.03 13.33
N TYR A 210 -15.22 4.74 12.39
CA TYR A 210 -15.77 4.86 11.04
C TYR A 210 -15.55 3.58 10.24
N ILE A 211 -16.62 3.08 9.61
CA ILE A 211 -16.57 1.98 8.64
C ILE A 211 -16.77 2.57 7.25
N ASN A 212 -15.74 2.45 6.43
CA ASN A 212 -15.85 2.83 5.03
C ASN A 212 -16.78 1.86 4.30
N GLY A 213 -17.58 2.36 3.37
CA GLY A 213 -18.53 1.56 2.59
C GLY A 213 -19.86 1.24 3.30
N LEU A 214 -20.00 1.49 4.61
CA LEU A 214 -21.25 1.19 5.34
C LEU A 214 -22.44 1.97 4.81
N HIS A 215 -22.28 3.26 4.51
CA HIS A 215 -23.32 4.08 3.91
C HIS A 215 -23.78 3.52 2.55
N GLN A 216 -22.84 3.08 1.71
CA GLN A 216 -23.14 2.48 0.40
C GLN A 216 -23.88 1.14 0.55
N LEU A 217 -23.50 0.33 1.54
CA LEU A 217 -24.17 -0.93 1.85
C LEU A 217 -25.60 -0.69 2.32
N GLN A 218 -25.80 0.23 3.26
CA GLN A 218 -27.14 0.58 3.79
C GLN A 218 -28.05 1.12 2.69
N LYS A 219 -27.52 2.01 1.83
CA LYS A 219 -28.26 2.53 0.68
C LYS A 219 -28.67 1.41 -0.28
N ALA A 220 -27.75 0.50 -0.61
CA ALA A 220 -28.06 -0.63 -1.50
C ALA A 220 -29.14 -1.54 -0.90
N TYR A 221 -29.09 -1.79 0.40
CA TYR A 221 -30.13 -2.53 1.12
C TYR A 221 -31.49 -1.81 1.09
N GLU A 222 -31.52 -0.50 1.35
CA GLU A 222 -32.73 0.30 1.27
C GLU A 222 -33.34 0.32 -0.14
N ASP A 223 -32.49 0.45 -1.17
CA ASP A 223 -32.92 0.39 -2.57
C ASP A 223 -33.53 -0.99 -2.92
N SER A 224 -32.90 -2.08 -2.48
CA SER A 224 -33.42 -3.45 -2.64
C SER A 224 -34.76 -3.62 -1.91
N ARG A 225 -34.81 -3.20 -0.66
CA ARG A 225 -36.03 -3.22 0.15
C ARG A 225 -37.16 -2.47 -0.52
N ASN A 226 -36.92 -1.26 -1.00
CA ASN A 226 -37.92 -0.45 -1.67
C ASN A 226 -38.42 -1.09 -2.97
N LYS A 227 -37.55 -1.80 -3.68
CA LYS A 227 -37.90 -2.58 -4.88
C LYS A 227 -38.82 -3.75 -4.51
N GLN A 228 -38.46 -4.58 -3.54
CA GLN A 228 -39.27 -5.69 -3.04
C GLN A 228 -40.66 -5.22 -2.59
N MET A 229 -40.70 -4.11 -1.87
CA MET A 229 -41.96 -3.53 -1.42
C MET A 229 -42.88 -3.02 -2.56
N ARG A 230 -42.33 -2.67 -3.71
CA ARG A 230 -43.11 -2.27 -4.91
C ARG A 230 -43.60 -3.47 -5.69
N GLU A 231 -42.79 -4.52 -5.75
CA GLU A 231 -43.06 -5.76 -6.52
C GLU A 231 -44.07 -6.68 -5.78
N ASP A 232 -44.11 -6.65 -4.44
CA ASP A 232 -45.05 -7.41 -3.61
C ASP A 232 -45.78 -6.49 -2.60
N PRO A 233 -46.77 -5.70 -3.06
CA PRO A 233 -47.53 -4.81 -2.17
C PRO A 233 -48.35 -5.55 -1.10
N GLU A 234 -48.85 -6.74 -1.42
CA GLU A 234 -49.63 -7.59 -0.52
C GLU A 234 -48.76 -8.22 0.58
N GLY A 235 -47.46 -8.46 0.30
CA GLY A 235 -46.50 -8.94 1.31
C GLY A 235 -46.30 -8.02 2.48
N ARG A 236 -46.62 -6.71 2.33
CA ARG A 236 -46.59 -5.74 3.42
C ARG A 236 -47.68 -6.01 4.50
N GLU A 237 -48.85 -6.48 4.07
CA GLU A 237 -49.94 -6.77 4.96
C GLU A 237 -49.72 -8.09 5.73
N GLN A 238 -48.84 -8.95 5.24
CA GLN A 238 -48.56 -10.25 5.82
C GLN A 238 -47.26 -10.28 6.67
N GLU A 239 -46.65 -9.11 6.97
CA GLU A 239 -45.39 -9.01 7.72
C GLU A 239 -44.26 -9.91 7.15
N LYS A 240 -44.26 -10.12 5.84
CA LYS A 240 -43.23 -10.95 5.16
C LYS A 240 -41.83 -10.36 5.39
N GLU A 241 -40.92 -11.19 5.84
CA GLU A 241 -39.55 -10.76 6.11
C GLU A 241 -38.88 -10.28 4.82
N ILE A 242 -38.31 -9.09 4.85
CA ILE A 242 -37.63 -8.48 3.71
C ILE A 242 -36.30 -9.17 3.52
N GLU A 243 -36.04 -9.65 2.32
CA GLU A 243 -34.79 -10.31 1.97
C GLU A 243 -33.62 -9.33 2.07
N LYS A 244 -32.59 -9.76 2.77
CA LYS A 244 -31.33 -9.02 2.86
C LYS A 244 -30.55 -9.15 1.57
N LEU A 245 -29.52 -8.30 1.41
CA LEU A 245 -28.52 -8.52 0.37
C LEU A 245 -27.75 -9.82 0.64
N PRO A 246 -27.35 -10.57 -0.40
CA PRO A 246 -26.71 -11.88 -0.19
C PRO A 246 -25.44 -11.78 0.63
N GLU A 247 -24.59 -10.80 0.33
CA GLU A 247 -23.26 -10.75 0.92
C GLU A 247 -22.63 -9.36 0.89
N ALA A 248 -21.65 -9.16 1.79
CA ALA A 248 -20.69 -8.07 1.75
C ALA A 248 -19.30 -8.59 2.11
N VAL A 249 -18.25 -7.86 1.71
CA VAL A 249 -16.86 -8.21 1.96
C VAL A 249 -16.18 -7.13 2.79
N LEU A 250 -15.67 -7.50 3.96
CA LEU A 250 -14.82 -6.65 4.80
C LEU A 250 -13.35 -6.86 4.38
N CYS A 251 -12.76 -5.87 3.74
CA CYS A 251 -11.39 -5.90 3.24
C CYS A 251 -10.42 -5.20 4.20
N SER A 252 -9.11 -5.44 4.03
CA SER A 252 -8.06 -4.85 4.88
C SER A 252 -7.83 -3.37 4.61
N GLY A 253 -7.92 -2.92 3.35
CA GLY A 253 -7.56 -1.56 2.97
C GLY A 253 -8.35 -0.98 1.81
N ASP A 254 -8.10 0.31 1.52
CA ASP A 254 -8.84 1.06 0.49
C ASP A 254 -8.68 0.45 -0.90
N ARG A 255 -7.45 0.10 -1.30
CA ARG A 255 -7.17 -0.42 -2.65
C ARG A 255 -7.83 -1.77 -2.88
N ASP A 256 -7.72 -2.66 -1.90
CA ASP A 256 -8.29 -3.99 -1.97
C ASP A 256 -9.81 -3.90 -2.03
N SER A 257 -10.40 -3.03 -1.21
CA SER A 257 -11.84 -2.75 -1.22
C SER A 257 -12.33 -2.26 -2.58
N LEU A 258 -11.64 -1.28 -3.18
CA LEU A 258 -12.01 -0.79 -4.50
C LEU A 258 -11.87 -1.84 -5.59
N ASN A 259 -10.84 -2.70 -5.53
CA ASN A 259 -10.67 -3.81 -6.47
C ASN A 259 -11.78 -4.87 -6.30
N VAL A 260 -12.12 -5.24 -5.07
CA VAL A 260 -13.21 -6.18 -4.77
C VAL A 260 -14.56 -5.60 -5.22
N ALA A 261 -14.77 -4.30 -5.01
CA ALA A 261 -15.96 -3.60 -5.52
C ALA A 261 -16.04 -3.63 -7.06
N GLY A 262 -14.91 -3.65 -7.75
CA GLY A 262 -14.82 -3.80 -9.20
C GLY A 262 -15.35 -5.14 -9.73
N PHE A 263 -15.45 -6.17 -8.89
CA PHE A 263 -16.14 -7.44 -9.21
C PHE A 263 -17.64 -7.41 -8.90
N GLY A 264 -18.17 -6.30 -8.41
CA GLY A 264 -19.60 -6.12 -8.12
C GLY A 264 -20.00 -6.34 -6.67
N TYR A 265 -19.08 -6.69 -5.79
CA TYR A 265 -19.36 -6.89 -4.38
C TYR A 265 -19.65 -5.58 -3.63
N HIS A 266 -20.44 -5.66 -2.56
CA HIS A 266 -20.51 -4.62 -1.55
C HIS A 266 -19.31 -4.75 -0.63
N VAL A 267 -18.52 -3.69 -0.49
CA VAL A 267 -17.28 -3.71 0.28
C VAL A 267 -17.32 -2.78 1.46
N LEU A 268 -16.66 -3.21 2.51
CA LEU A 268 -16.45 -2.48 3.76
C LEU A 268 -14.96 -2.52 4.09
N TRP A 269 -14.45 -1.50 4.77
CA TRP A 269 -13.11 -1.56 5.35
C TRP A 269 -12.97 -0.64 6.55
N LEU A 270 -12.11 -1.03 7.47
CA LEU A 270 -11.81 -0.26 8.67
C LEU A 270 -10.68 0.74 8.40
N ASN A 271 -10.51 1.68 9.31
CA ASN A 271 -9.48 2.72 9.17
C ASN A 271 -8.04 2.23 9.33
N SER A 272 -7.84 1.03 9.87
CA SER A 272 -6.56 0.33 9.97
C SER A 272 -6.81 -1.16 10.17
N GLU A 273 -5.83 -1.99 9.82
CA GLU A 273 -5.86 -3.46 10.02
C GLU A 273 -6.02 -3.87 11.48
N THR A 274 -5.55 -3.03 12.41
CA THR A 274 -5.67 -3.26 13.85
C THR A 274 -6.98 -2.73 14.46
N ALA A 275 -7.79 -2.02 13.67
CA ALA A 275 -9.09 -1.55 14.13
C ALA A 275 -10.01 -2.74 14.43
N ARG A 276 -10.88 -2.57 15.43
CA ARG A 276 -11.81 -3.60 15.84
C ARG A 276 -13.20 -3.28 15.31
N LEU A 277 -13.84 -4.28 14.74
CA LEU A 277 -15.27 -4.22 14.47
C LEU A 277 -16.01 -4.35 15.81
N THR A 278 -16.80 -3.36 16.17
CA THR A 278 -17.60 -3.41 17.39
C THR A 278 -18.86 -4.25 17.15
N GLU A 279 -19.47 -4.75 18.22
CA GLU A 279 -20.73 -5.50 18.13
C GLU A 279 -21.86 -4.66 17.50
N SER A 280 -21.94 -3.38 17.81
CA SER A 280 -22.90 -2.47 17.21
C SER A 280 -22.70 -2.35 15.69
N GLN A 281 -21.47 -2.20 15.24
CA GLN A 281 -21.11 -2.13 13.82
C GLN A 281 -21.42 -3.45 13.10
N TYR A 282 -21.07 -4.57 13.71
CA TYR A 282 -21.40 -5.89 13.19
C TYR A 282 -22.90 -6.07 13.01
N LYS A 283 -23.69 -5.73 14.03
CA LYS A 283 -25.16 -5.77 13.95
C LYS A 283 -25.73 -4.86 12.85
N MET A 284 -25.15 -3.67 12.64
CA MET A 284 -25.56 -2.78 11.55
C MET A 284 -25.30 -3.41 10.17
N ILE A 285 -24.16 -4.07 9.99
CA ILE A 285 -23.84 -4.77 8.76
C ILE A 285 -24.79 -5.95 8.54
N MET A 286 -24.95 -6.80 9.55
CA MET A 286 -25.79 -8.02 9.46
C MET A 286 -27.29 -7.76 9.34
N ARG A 287 -27.75 -6.53 9.57
CA ARG A 287 -29.10 -6.11 9.18
C ARG A 287 -29.27 -5.97 7.68
N CYS A 288 -28.18 -5.71 6.96
CA CYS A 288 -28.22 -5.45 5.52
C CYS A 288 -27.90 -6.70 4.68
N VAL A 289 -27.13 -7.66 5.23
CA VAL A 289 -26.63 -8.82 4.48
C VAL A 289 -26.88 -10.13 5.21
N GLU A 290 -26.94 -11.22 4.42
CA GLU A 290 -27.02 -12.59 4.96
C GLU A 290 -25.64 -13.08 5.41
N THR A 291 -24.61 -12.76 4.63
CA THR A 291 -23.25 -13.22 4.89
C THR A 291 -22.26 -12.07 4.85
N LEU A 292 -21.36 -12.02 5.84
CA LEU A 292 -20.20 -11.15 5.84
C LEU A 292 -18.95 -11.98 5.61
N TYR A 293 -18.29 -11.76 4.47
CA TYR A 293 -16.97 -12.32 4.19
C TYR A 293 -15.89 -11.37 4.71
N VAL A 294 -14.76 -11.93 5.14
CA VAL A 294 -13.57 -11.18 5.53
C VAL A 294 -12.43 -11.55 4.58
N LEU A 295 -11.86 -10.54 3.95
CA LEU A 295 -10.69 -10.65 3.08
C LEU A 295 -9.51 -9.94 3.76
N PRO A 296 -8.70 -10.66 4.58
CA PRO A 296 -7.55 -10.09 5.26
C PRO A 296 -6.34 -10.01 4.34
N ASP A 297 -5.35 -9.20 4.72
CA ASP A 297 -4.00 -9.32 4.17
C ASP A 297 -3.40 -10.67 4.56
N ILE A 298 -2.58 -11.23 3.68
CA ILE A 298 -1.95 -12.55 3.90
C ILE A 298 -0.70 -12.49 4.78
N ASP A 299 -0.38 -11.32 5.32
CA ASP A 299 0.69 -11.19 6.30
C ASP A 299 0.25 -11.63 7.71
N GLU A 300 1.21 -11.73 8.64
CA GLU A 300 0.96 -12.21 9.99
C GLU A 300 -0.08 -11.34 10.74
N THR A 301 -0.07 -10.03 10.53
CA THR A 301 -1.00 -9.08 11.17
C THR A 301 -2.42 -9.26 10.66
N GLY A 302 -2.59 -9.37 9.34
CA GLY A 302 -3.89 -9.59 8.70
C GLY A 302 -4.49 -10.93 9.12
N ILE A 303 -3.71 -12.02 9.08
CA ILE A 303 -4.15 -13.36 9.52
C ILE A 303 -4.58 -13.36 10.98
N ARG A 304 -3.78 -12.77 11.89
CA ARG A 304 -4.14 -12.69 13.32
C ARG A 304 -5.42 -11.87 13.54
N SER A 305 -5.59 -10.79 12.79
CA SER A 305 -6.79 -9.95 12.88
C SER A 305 -8.03 -10.70 12.39
N ALA A 306 -7.92 -11.45 11.31
CA ALA A 306 -8.99 -12.29 10.77
C ALA A 306 -9.40 -13.40 11.76
N ILE A 307 -8.43 -14.14 12.32
CA ILE A 307 -8.71 -15.17 13.32
C ILE A 307 -9.45 -14.57 14.53
N ARG A 308 -8.98 -13.43 15.04
CA ARG A 308 -9.64 -12.76 16.17
C ARG A 308 -11.08 -12.38 15.85
N LEU A 309 -11.32 -11.86 14.65
CA LEU A 309 -12.65 -11.46 14.19
C LEU A 309 -13.57 -12.67 14.06
N GLY A 310 -13.09 -13.78 13.48
CA GLY A 310 -13.85 -15.03 13.35
C GLY A 310 -14.15 -15.70 14.71
N LEU A 311 -13.26 -15.56 15.70
CA LEU A 311 -13.54 -16.01 17.06
C LEU A 311 -14.55 -15.13 17.80
N GLN A 312 -14.62 -13.85 17.43
CA GLN A 312 -15.59 -12.91 18.02
C GLN A 312 -16.99 -13.07 17.42
N TYR A 313 -17.08 -13.36 16.12
CA TYR A 313 -18.33 -13.44 15.37
C TYR A 313 -18.35 -14.71 14.53
N LEU A 314 -19.03 -15.75 15.03
CA LEU A 314 -19.05 -17.09 14.42
C LEU A 314 -19.74 -17.16 13.04
N ASP A 315 -20.54 -16.16 12.71
CA ASP A 315 -21.27 -16.07 11.42
C ASP A 315 -20.44 -15.49 10.28
N ILE A 316 -19.22 -15.03 10.57
CA ILE A 316 -18.30 -14.50 9.55
C ILE A 316 -17.71 -15.66 8.74
N ARG A 317 -17.61 -15.47 7.41
CA ARG A 317 -16.94 -16.36 6.46
C ARG A 317 -15.61 -15.76 5.97
N PHE A 318 -14.67 -16.62 5.63
CA PHE A 318 -13.34 -16.26 5.15
C PHE A 318 -13.13 -16.76 3.72
#